data_af9f47af598c00dfc6a6c8d643dd10e6
#
_entry.id   af9f47af598c00dfc6a6c8d643dd10e6
#
_cell.length_a   1.000
_cell.length_b   1.000
_cell.length_c   1.000
_cell.angle_alpha   90.00
_cell.angle_beta   90.00
_cell.angle_gamma   90.00
#
_symmetry.space_group_name_H-M   'P 1'
#
loop_
_entity.id
_entity.type
_entity.pdbx_description
1 polymer ?
#
loop_
_entity_poly.entity_id
_entity_poly.type
_entity_poly.pdbx_seq_one_letter_code
_entity_poly.pdbx_strand_id
1 'polypeptide(L)'
;MTFYENLVTQTQQNYSMYYQLYQQGGTPYQMSHKAKPAWEEQIRQAAKAISEADAILVGGASGLSAAGGGDFYYSDTPSFYQAFGRFAKKYGIKNAFEGSFRHWDTPNEKWAFLATFLYTTQTAPVREPYKDLDTILKGKDFFVLTTNQDTQFMKLYPEDKVAEIQGDHRFFQCSRQCTDEVWDAVEPVKKMIESLGEDKTAVPDELIPRCPHCGAEAFPWVRGYGNFLEGKKYQEQYQKVSDWIEQHADKKILFLELGVGRITPMFIQEPFWNLTLAFPHAKYLSVNNKYDFLPEQIEDKGQVIVGDIAKVLKEIRQDLGK
;
A
#
# COMPACT_ATOMS: atom_id res chain seq x y z
N MET A 1 -10.73 6.32 -18.82
CA MET A 1 -10.78 5.41 -17.66
C MET A 1 -10.31 4.04 -18.13
N THR A 2 -9.27 3.51 -17.51
CA THR A 2 -8.67 2.22 -17.88
C THR A 2 -9.48 1.04 -17.36
N PHE A 3 -9.14 -0.18 -17.78
CA PHE A 3 -9.84 -1.39 -17.33
C PHE A 3 -9.83 -1.54 -15.79
N TYR A 4 -8.65 -1.43 -15.15
CA TYR A 4 -8.55 -1.58 -13.71
C TYR A 4 -9.19 -0.42 -12.94
N GLU A 5 -9.11 0.79 -13.47
CA GLU A 5 -9.78 1.97 -12.89
C GLU A 5 -11.31 1.82 -12.88
N ASN A 6 -11.88 1.21 -13.92
CA ASN A 6 -13.31 0.88 -13.96
C ASN A 6 -13.70 -0.12 -12.86
N LEU A 7 -12.88 -1.17 -12.65
CA LEU A 7 -13.11 -2.13 -11.56
C LEU A 7 -13.07 -1.44 -10.19
N VAL A 8 -12.07 -0.61 -9.96
CA VAL A 8 -11.95 0.15 -8.71
C VAL A 8 -13.13 1.09 -8.51
N THR A 9 -13.60 1.77 -9.56
CA THR A 9 -14.77 2.64 -9.48
C THR A 9 -16.02 1.87 -9.06
N GLN A 10 -16.25 0.70 -9.61
CA GLN A 10 -17.38 -0.17 -9.24
C GLN A 10 -17.28 -0.63 -7.78
N THR A 11 -16.11 -1.06 -7.34
CA THR A 11 -15.91 -1.51 -5.95
C THR A 11 -15.96 -0.35 -4.96
N GLN A 12 -15.57 0.87 -5.34
CA GLN A 12 -15.78 2.10 -4.55
C GLN A 12 -17.26 2.44 -4.37
N GLN A 13 -18.08 2.24 -5.40
CA GLN A 13 -19.53 2.42 -5.30
C GLN A 13 -20.14 1.44 -4.29
N ASN A 14 -19.74 0.15 -4.36
CA ASN A 14 -20.14 -0.85 -3.37
C ASN A 14 -19.67 -0.47 -1.96
N TYR A 15 -18.42 -0.06 -1.81
CA TYR A 15 -17.89 0.39 -0.51
C TYR A 15 -18.71 1.55 0.05
N SER A 16 -19.06 2.53 -0.76
CA SER A 16 -19.88 3.68 -0.33
C SER A 16 -21.28 3.25 0.11
N MET A 17 -21.88 2.30 -0.61
CA MET A 17 -23.22 1.77 -0.28
C MET A 17 -23.23 1.01 1.05
N TYR A 18 -22.19 0.27 1.35
CA TYR A 18 -22.06 -0.58 2.54
C TYR A 18 -21.08 -0.03 3.57
N TYR A 19 -20.80 1.28 3.56
CA TYR A 19 -19.76 1.92 4.36
C TYR A 19 -19.76 1.53 5.84
N GLN A 20 -20.94 1.57 6.48
CA GLN A 20 -21.06 1.23 7.91
C GLN A 20 -20.65 -0.23 8.20
N LEU A 21 -21.02 -1.16 7.32
CA LEU A 21 -20.64 -2.57 7.44
C LEU A 21 -19.12 -2.74 7.36
N TYR A 22 -18.46 -2.08 6.41
CA TYR A 22 -17.01 -2.11 6.28
C TYR A 22 -16.30 -1.51 7.50
N GLN A 23 -16.84 -0.41 8.06
CA GLN A 23 -16.27 0.20 9.28
C GLN A 23 -16.37 -0.72 10.50
N GLN A 24 -17.37 -1.58 10.56
CA GLN A 24 -17.53 -2.61 11.59
C GLN A 24 -16.69 -3.88 11.33
N GLY A 25 -15.86 -3.88 10.29
CA GLY A 25 -15.00 -5.01 9.91
C GLY A 25 -15.70 -6.10 9.10
N GLY A 26 -16.93 -5.86 8.64
CA GLY A 26 -17.71 -6.77 7.80
C GLY A 26 -17.49 -6.62 6.30
N THR A 27 -18.28 -7.35 5.52
CA THR A 27 -18.30 -7.30 4.05
C THR A 27 -19.72 -7.63 3.56
N PRO A 28 -20.20 -7.04 2.45
CA PRO A 28 -21.49 -7.39 1.87
C PRO A 28 -21.49 -8.71 1.09
N TYR A 29 -20.32 -9.29 0.87
CA TYR A 29 -20.19 -10.54 0.12
C TYR A 29 -20.43 -11.75 1.04
N GLN A 30 -21.01 -12.80 0.48
CA GLN A 30 -21.13 -14.10 1.15
C GLN A 30 -19.76 -14.79 1.16
N MET A 31 -19.28 -15.13 2.36
CA MET A 31 -17.95 -15.73 2.56
C MET A 31 -18.04 -17.25 2.63
N SER A 32 -17.01 -17.89 2.10
CA SER A 32 -16.83 -19.33 2.19
C SER A 32 -16.72 -19.79 3.65
N HIS A 33 -17.35 -20.92 3.96
CA HIS A 33 -17.27 -21.62 5.23
C HIS A 33 -16.48 -22.91 5.15
N LYS A 34 -15.70 -23.11 4.07
CA LYS A 34 -14.83 -24.30 3.95
C LYS A 34 -13.83 -24.37 5.09
N ALA A 35 -13.72 -25.57 5.68
CA ALA A 35 -12.71 -25.83 6.69
C ALA A 35 -11.31 -25.68 6.09
N LYS A 36 -10.44 -24.98 6.79
CA LYS A 36 -9.05 -24.83 6.39
C LYS A 36 -8.24 -26.08 6.73
N PRO A 37 -7.30 -26.48 5.86
CA PRO A 37 -6.37 -27.55 6.18
C PRO A 37 -5.40 -27.13 7.29
N ALA A 38 -4.58 -28.08 7.78
CA ALA A 38 -3.52 -27.80 8.72
C ALA A 38 -2.55 -26.73 8.19
N TRP A 39 -1.86 -26.03 9.10
CA TRP A 39 -0.99 -24.90 8.75
C TRP A 39 0.04 -25.24 7.67
N GLU A 40 0.74 -26.32 7.84
CA GLU A 40 1.79 -26.77 6.90
C GLU A 40 1.22 -27.05 5.51
N GLU A 41 -0.02 -27.57 5.46
CA GLU A 41 -0.71 -27.80 4.19
C GLU A 41 -1.15 -26.47 3.54
N GLN A 42 -1.57 -25.48 4.33
CA GLN A 42 -1.87 -24.15 3.80
C GLN A 42 -0.63 -23.51 3.15
N ILE A 43 0.54 -23.61 3.80
CA ILE A 43 1.81 -23.10 3.27
C ILE A 43 2.19 -23.84 1.96
N ARG A 44 2.08 -25.17 1.96
CA ARG A 44 2.39 -25.99 0.78
C ARG A 44 1.46 -25.68 -0.40
N GLN A 45 0.18 -25.48 -0.15
CA GLN A 45 -0.78 -25.09 -1.19
C GLN A 45 -0.48 -23.70 -1.74
N ALA A 46 -0.10 -22.75 -0.91
CA ALA A 46 0.31 -21.40 -1.33
C ALA A 46 1.59 -21.45 -2.18
N ALA A 47 2.61 -22.17 -1.74
CA ALA A 47 3.86 -22.36 -2.49
C ALA A 47 3.58 -23.03 -3.86
N LYS A 48 2.72 -24.05 -3.89
CA LYS A 48 2.30 -24.71 -5.13
C LYS A 48 1.58 -23.73 -6.06
N ALA A 49 0.63 -22.92 -5.56
CA ALA A 49 -0.08 -21.92 -6.36
C ALA A 49 0.89 -20.90 -7.00
N ILE A 50 1.88 -20.44 -6.24
CA ILE A 50 2.95 -19.56 -6.72
C ILE A 50 3.81 -20.27 -7.78
N SER A 51 4.19 -21.52 -7.53
CA SER A 51 5.02 -22.30 -8.46
C SER A 51 4.32 -22.54 -9.81
N GLU A 52 3.02 -22.88 -9.79
CA GLU A 52 2.20 -23.18 -10.97
C GLU A 52 1.74 -21.95 -11.75
N ALA A 53 1.83 -20.76 -11.18
CA ALA A 53 1.42 -19.52 -11.82
C ALA A 53 2.35 -19.17 -12.99
N ASP A 54 1.78 -18.85 -14.15
CA ASP A 54 2.48 -18.26 -15.29
C ASP A 54 2.81 -16.79 -15.03
N ALA A 55 1.92 -16.09 -14.31
CA ALA A 55 2.05 -14.68 -13.98
C ALA A 55 1.48 -14.40 -12.59
N ILE A 56 2.05 -13.43 -11.86
CA ILE A 56 1.63 -13.06 -10.51
C ILE A 56 1.36 -11.55 -10.42
N LEU A 57 0.12 -11.18 -10.11
CA LEU A 57 -0.19 -9.80 -9.72
C LEU A 57 -0.17 -9.70 -8.20
N VAL A 58 0.84 -9.01 -7.69
CA VAL A 58 0.97 -8.75 -6.25
C VAL A 58 0.15 -7.54 -5.87
N GLY A 59 -0.75 -7.68 -4.90
CA GLY A 59 -1.50 -6.60 -4.27
C GLY A 59 -0.96 -6.29 -2.88
N GLY A 60 -0.11 -5.27 -2.74
CA GLY A 60 0.50 -4.91 -1.46
C GLY A 60 -0.23 -3.79 -0.73
N ALA A 61 -0.61 -4.01 0.54
CA ALA A 61 -1.29 -3.01 1.37
C ALA A 61 -0.63 -2.85 2.75
N SER A 62 -1.20 -1.97 3.59
CA SER A 62 -0.61 -1.52 4.86
C SER A 62 -0.23 -2.64 5.83
N GLY A 63 -0.92 -3.79 5.80
CA GLY A 63 -0.57 -4.96 6.61
C GLY A 63 0.81 -5.54 6.27
N LEU A 64 1.23 -5.49 4.99
CA LEU A 64 2.58 -5.91 4.59
C LEU A 64 3.65 -4.97 5.17
N SER A 65 3.41 -3.65 5.14
CA SER A 65 4.32 -2.68 5.75
C SER A 65 4.40 -2.85 7.27
N ALA A 66 3.25 -3.08 7.92
CA ALA A 66 3.19 -3.29 9.37
C ALA A 66 3.96 -4.55 9.79
N ALA A 67 3.85 -5.66 9.06
CA ALA A 67 4.60 -6.89 9.30
C ALA A 67 6.13 -6.71 9.19
N GLY A 68 6.57 -5.68 8.49
CA GLY A 68 7.99 -5.29 8.37
C GLY A 68 8.43 -4.19 9.34
N GLY A 69 7.63 -3.84 10.37
CA GLY A 69 7.95 -2.76 11.31
C GLY A 69 7.51 -1.37 10.84
N GLY A 70 6.61 -1.28 9.84
CA GLY A 70 5.91 -0.05 9.45
C GLY A 70 4.64 0.21 10.26
N ASP A 71 4.50 -0.41 11.40
CA ASP A 71 3.34 -0.35 12.29
C ASP A 71 3.15 0.99 12.99
N PHE A 72 4.22 1.83 13.05
CA PHE A 72 4.20 3.17 13.63
C PHE A 72 3.14 4.10 13.04
N TYR A 73 2.60 3.75 11.87
CA TYR A 73 1.61 4.59 11.21
C TYR A 73 0.26 4.60 11.96
N TYR A 74 -0.23 3.43 12.35
CA TYR A 74 -1.52 3.31 13.04
C TYR A 74 -1.42 2.99 14.53
N SER A 75 -0.24 2.60 15.01
CA SER A 75 -0.09 2.03 16.34
C SER A 75 0.89 2.81 17.21
N ASP A 76 0.61 2.80 18.49
CA ASP A 76 1.52 3.31 19.55
C ASP A 76 2.64 2.28 19.77
N THR A 77 3.78 2.50 19.11
CA THR A 77 4.90 1.54 19.08
C THR A 77 6.23 2.20 19.38
N PRO A 78 7.25 1.44 19.83
CA PRO A 78 8.61 1.97 20.03
C PRO A 78 9.19 2.61 18.76
N SER A 79 8.89 2.09 17.58
CA SER A 79 9.33 2.64 16.28
C SER A 79 8.77 4.05 16.04
N PHE A 80 7.53 4.32 16.48
CA PHE A 80 6.97 5.66 16.44
C PHE A 80 7.79 6.63 17.30
N TYR A 81 8.08 6.31 18.55
CA TYR A 81 8.82 7.19 19.44
C TYR A 81 10.26 7.41 19.00
N GLN A 82 10.88 6.43 18.36
CA GLN A 82 12.22 6.57 17.79
C GLN A 82 12.27 7.67 16.72
N ALA A 83 11.27 7.73 15.83
CA ALA A 83 11.23 8.70 14.74
C ALA A 83 10.55 10.03 15.15
N PHE A 84 9.50 9.96 15.97
CA PHE A 84 8.60 11.07 16.26
C PHE A 84 8.57 11.49 17.74
N GLY A 85 9.50 11.02 18.58
CA GLY A 85 9.49 11.25 20.03
C GLY A 85 9.40 12.72 20.45
N ARG A 86 10.06 13.64 19.70
CA ARG A 86 9.97 15.10 19.92
C ARG A 86 8.55 15.63 19.72
N PHE A 87 7.83 15.11 18.72
CA PHE A 87 6.43 15.48 18.45
C PHE A 87 5.49 14.84 19.48
N ALA A 88 5.73 13.58 19.85
CA ALA A 88 4.98 12.91 20.90
C ALA A 88 5.09 13.71 22.23
N LYS A 89 6.30 14.11 22.60
CA LYS A 89 6.56 14.91 23.82
C LYS A 89 5.86 16.26 23.80
N LYS A 90 5.90 16.96 22.67
CA LYS A 90 5.33 18.33 22.56
C LYS A 90 3.82 18.34 22.37
N TYR A 91 3.30 17.42 21.55
CA TYR A 91 1.92 17.48 21.08
C TYR A 91 1.04 16.31 21.55
N GLY A 92 1.59 15.33 22.26
CA GLY A 92 0.86 14.20 22.82
C GLY A 92 0.38 13.16 21.81
N ILE A 93 0.88 13.20 20.57
CA ILE A 93 0.52 12.25 19.51
C ILE A 93 1.18 10.88 19.75
N LYS A 94 0.49 9.78 19.38
CA LYS A 94 0.91 8.41 19.68
C LYS A 94 1.21 7.55 18.45
N ASN A 95 0.90 8.06 17.26
CA ASN A 95 1.17 7.39 15.99
C ASN A 95 1.23 8.41 14.85
N ALA A 96 1.75 8.01 13.70
CA ALA A 96 1.92 8.92 12.59
C ALA A 96 0.58 9.33 11.93
N PHE A 97 -0.46 8.51 12.02
CA PHE A 97 -1.78 8.84 11.53
C PHE A 97 -2.37 10.04 12.30
N GLU A 98 -2.32 10.03 13.65
CA GLU A 98 -2.77 11.17 14.45
C GLU A 98 -2.03 12.45 14.06
N GLY A 99 -0.71 12.38 13.90
CA GLY A 99 0.09 13.55 13.50
C GLY A 99 -0.22 14.05 12.09
N SER A 100 -0.51 13.14 11.16
CA SER A 100 -0.82 13.48 9.78
C SER A 100 -2.16 14.21 9.63
N PHE A 101 -3.14 13.92 10.48
CA PHE A 101 -4.50 14.46 10.39
C PHE A 101 -4.88 15.46 11.47
N ARG A 102 -3.95 15.75 12.40
CA ARG A 102 -4.22 16.78 13.42
C ARG A 102 -4.26 18.19 12.81
N HIS A 103 -4.99 19.10 13.47
CA HIS A 103 -4.86 20.52 13.20
C HIS A 103 -3.54 21.04 13.82
N TRP A 104 -2.68 21.63 13.00
CA TRP A 104 -1.41 22.23 13.41
C TRP A 104 -1.56 23.73 13.55
N ASP A 105 -0.92 24.32 14.56
CA ASP A 105 -1.03 25.77 14.83
C ASP A 105 -0.35 26.61 13.74
N THR A 106 0.74 26.07 13.14
CA THR A 106 1.48 26.73 12.07
C THR A 106 1.82 25.75 10.93
N PRO A 107 1.96 26.25 9.69
CA PRO A 107 2.48 25.45 8.57
C PRO A 107 3.88 24.88 8.86
N ASN A 108 4.71 25.61 9.60
CA ASN A 108 6.07 25.22 9.98
C ASN A 108 6.09 23.95 10.84
N GLU A 109 5.19 23.85 11.81
CA GLU A 109 5.04 22.65 12.65
C GLU A 109 4.46 21.48 11.86
N LYS A 110 3.44 21.74 11.02
CA LYS A 110 2.89 20.74 10.12
C LYS A 110 3.97 20.14 9.22
N TRP A 111 4.76 20.99 8.58
CA TRP A 111 5.80 20.53 7.67
C TRP A 111 6.98 19.88 8.38
N ALA A 112 7.30 20.27 9.60
CA ALA A 112 8.28 19.55 10.41
C ALA A 112 7.85 18.11 10.69
N PHE A 113 6.57 17.90 11.02
CA PHE A 113 6.03 16.57 11.21
C PHE A 113 5.96 15.78 9.88
N LEU A 114 5.38 16.38 8.85
CA LEU A 114 5.29 15.75 7.53
C LEU A 114 6.66 15.38 6.95
N ALA A 115 7.64 16.28 7.04
CA ALA A 115 9.01 16.01 6.60
C ALA A 115 9.62 14.81 7.36
N THR A 116 9.39 14.73 8.67
CA THR A 116 9.86 13.59 9.47
C THR A 116 9.19 12.30 9.02
N PHE A 117 7.89 12.32 8.72
CA PHE A 117 7.15 11.16 8.22
C PHE A 117 7.64 10.71 6.84
N LEU A 118 7.72 11.65 5.90
CA LEU A 118 8.20 11.36 4.54
C LEU A 118 9.65 10.84 4.56
N TYR A 119 10.53 11.49 5.31
CA TYR A 119 11.92 11.07 5.44
C TYR A 119 12.06 9.66 6.01
N THR A 120 11.29 9.36 7.07
CA THR A 120 11.29 8.02 7.69
C THR A 120 10.93 6.93 6.69
N THR A 121 9.95 7.16 5.82
CA THR A 121 9.56 6.19 4.79
C THR A 121 10.54 6.16 3.61
N GLN A 122 11.01 7.30 3.16
CA GLN A 122 11.97 7.41 2.05
C GLN A 122 13.31 6.75 2.37
N THR A 123 13.79 6.86 3.62
CA THR A 123 15.10 6.35 4.03
C THR A 123 15.08 4.99 4.71
N ALA A 124 13.89 4.48 5.07
CA ALA A 124 13.76 3.14 5.66
C ALA A 124 14.44 2.07 4.77
N PRO A 125 15.23 1.15 5.33
CA PRO A 125 15.77 0.04 4.56
C PRO A 125 14.65 -0.86 4.03
N VAL A 126 14.95 -1.67 3.02
CA VAL A 126 14.02 -2.72 2.57
C VAL A 126 13.77 -3.70 3.72
N ARG A 127 12.50 -3.87 4.06
CA ARG A 127 12.05 -4.68 5.19
C ARG A 127 12.02 -6.17 4.82
N GLU A 128 12.21 -7.05 5.82
CA GLU A 128 12.32 -8.49 5.59
C GLU A 128 11.15 -9.12 4.81
N PRO A 129 9.85 -8.82 5.08
CA PRO A 129 8.76 -9.40 4.28
C PRO A 129 8.84 -9.06 2.79
N TYR A 130 9.36 -7.87 2.45
CA TYR A 130 9.56 -7.47 1.06
C TYR A 130 10.73 -8.20 0.41
N LYS A 131 11.81 -8.50 1.16
CA LYS A 131 12.94 -9.32 0.67
C LYS A 131 12.52 -10.77 0.46
N ASP A 132 11.72 -11.33 1.37
CA ASP A 132 11.18 -12.68 1.22
C ASP A 132 10.28 -12.75 -0.02
N LEU A 133 9.40 -11.75 -0.21
CA LEU A 133 8.55 -11.64 -1.39
C LEU A 133 9.39 -11.52 -2.67
N ASP A 134 10.41 -10.66 -2.70
CA ASP A 134 11.33 -10.55 -3.84
C ASP A 134 11.95 -11.91 -4.19
N THR A 135 12.40 -12.64 -3.17
CA THR A 135 12.98 -13.97 -3.37
C THR A 135 11.95 -14.96 -3.92
N ILE A 136 10.71 -14.94 -3.43
CA ILE A 136 9.58 -15.75 -3.93
C ILE A 136 9.33 -15.46 -5.42
N LEU A 137 9.36 -14.18 -5.82
CA LEU A 137 9.06 -13.73 -7.18
C LEU A 137 10.20 -13.95 -8.19
N LYS A 138 11.42 -14.28 -7.74
CA LYS A 138 12.55 -14.55 -8.66
C LYS A 138 12.22 -15.61 -9.69
N GLY A 139 12.39 -15.25 -10.97
CA GLY A 139 12.11 -16.12 -12.12
C GLY A 139 10.64 -16.20 -12.50
N LYS A 140 9.76 -15.40 -11.90
CA LYS A 140 8.35 -15.27 -12.29
C LYS A 140 8.11 -14.01 -13.12
N ASP A 141 7.13 -14.08 -14.01
CA ASP A 141 6.53 -12.89 -14.58
C ASP A 141 5.59 -12.30 -13.54
N PHE A 142 5.84 -11.06 -13.12
CA PHE A 142 5.03 -10.43 -12.08
C PHE A 142 4.89 -8.92 -12.29
N PHE A 143 3.86 -8.39 -11.67
CA PHE A 143 3.63 -6.96 -11.51
C PHE A 143 3.16 -6.66 -10.10
N VAL A 144 3.45 -5.47 -9.59
CA VAL A 144 3.06 -5.02 -8.26
C VAL A 144 2.04 -3.90 -8.37
N LEU A 145 0.91 -4.09 -7.74
CA LEU A 145 -0.09 -3.06 -7.46
C LEU A 145 -0.08 -2.77 -5.97
N THR A 146 0.09 -1.51 -5.57
CA THR A 146 0.15 -1.19 -4.16
C THR A 146 -0.67 0.05 -3.78
N THR A 147 -1.26 -0.01 -2.59
CA THR A 147 -1.83 1.13 -1.89
C THR A 147 -0.86 1.72 -0.86
N ASN A 148 0.31 1.11 -0.66
CA ASN A 148 1.36 1.63 0.21
C ASN A 148 2.10 2.77 -0.46
N GLN A 149 2.37 3.80 0.31
CA GLN A 149 3.05 5.03 -0.11
C GLN A 149 4.49 5.08 0.42
N ASP A 150 4.95 4.00 1.08
CA ASP A 150 6.17 3.92 1.89
C ASP A 150 7.45 3.59 1.11
N THR A 151 7.39 3.64 -0.21
CA THR A 151 8.52 3.43 -1.14
C THR A 151 9.18 2.05 -1.12
N GLN A 152 8.67 1.08 -0.35
CA GLN A 152 9.35 -0.22 -0.18
C GLN A 152 9.48 -1.00 -1.50
N PHE A 153 8.42 -1.07 -2.30
CA PHE A 153 8.45 -1.72 -3.60
C PHE A 153 9.36 -1.02 -4.60
N MET A 154 9.41 0.31 -4.55
CA MET A 154 10.25 1.12 -5.45
C MET A 154 11.74 1.01 -5.16
N LYS A 155 12.13 0.48 -4.00
CA LYS A 155 13.52 0.14 -3.66
C LYS A 155 13.96 -1.20 -4.23
N LEU A 156 13.01 -2.05 -4.63
CA LEU A 156 13.25 -3.39 -5.16
C LEU A 156 13.05 -3.48 -6.66
N TYR A 157 12.08 -2.74 -7.19
CA TYR A 157 11.64 -2.88 -8.57
C TYR A 157 11.64 -1.55 -9.31
N PRO A 158 11.89 -1.56 -10.63
CA PRO A 158 11.76 -0.36 -11.46
C PRO A 158 10.30 0.08 -11.60
N GLU A 159 10.10 1.35 -11.96
CA GLU A 159 8.77 1.97 -12.03
C GLU A 159 7.79 1.32 -13.01
N ASP A 160 8.30 0.63 -14.04
CA ASP A 160 7.48 -0.10 -15.01
C ASP A 160 6.90 -1.42 -14.47
N LYS A 161 7.39 -1.88 -13.32
CA LYS A 161 6.91 -3.08 -12.61
C LYS A 161 5.98 -2.78 -11.44
N VAL A 162 5.75 -1.51 -11.12
CA VAL A 162 4.99 -1.11 -9.94
C VAL A 162 3.94 -0.04 -10.29
N ALA A 163 2.72 -0.23 -9.81
CA ALA A 163 1.66 0.78 -9.82
C ALA A 163 1.32 1.22 -8.39
N GLU A 164 1.60 2.48 -8.07
CA GLU A 164 1.33 3.12 -6.78
C GLU A 164 0.05 3.97 -6.89
N ILE A 165 -1.11 3.30 -6.80
CA ILE A 165 -2.41 3.92 -7.12
C ILE A 165 -2.96 4.88 -6.05
N GLN A 166 -2.30 4.99 -4.91
CA GLN A 166 -2.63 5.96 -3.87
C GLN A 166 -1.54 7.02 -3.65
N GLY A 167 -0.64 7.14 -4.61
CA GLY A 167 0.46 8.08 -4.55
C GLY A 167 1.73 7.52 -3.92
N ASP A 168 2.71 8.40 -3.73
CA ASP A 168 4.07 8.04 -3.37
C ASP A 168 4.72 9.19 -2.59
N HIS A 169 5.33 8.86 -1.47
CA HIS A 169 6.01 9.81 -0.58
C HIS A 169 7.23 10.50 -1.22
N ARG A 170 7.67 10.07 -2.41
CA ARG A 170 8.77 10.71 -3.15
C ARG A 170 8.34 11.94 -3.93
N PHE A 171 7.03 12.26 -3.98
CA PHE A 171 6.52 13.33 -4.81
C PHE A 171 5.66 14.34 -4.04
N PHE A 172 5.70 15.58 -4.50
CA PHE A 172 4.75 16.65 -4.13
C PHE A 172 3.79 16.94 -5.28
N GLN A 173 2.64 17.48 -4.91
CA GLN A 173 1.62 18.05 -5.81
C GLN A 173 1.24 19.45 -5.37
N CYS A 174 0.60 20.22 -6.27
CA CYS A 174 0.01 21.49 -5.92
C CYS A 174 -1.26 21.32 -5.07
N SER A 175 -1.36 22.00 -3.93
CA SER A 175 -2.57 21.98 -3.09
C SER A 175 -3.82 22.52 -3.79
N ARG A 176 -3.64 23.38 -4.82
CA ARG A 176 -4.73 23.95 -5.63
C ARG A 176 -4.95 23.19 -6.93
N GLN A 177 -4.17 22.14 -7.21
CA GLN A 177 -4.19 21.41 -8.50
C GLN A 177 -4.14 22.35 -9.71
N CYS A 178 -3.26 23.37 -9.67
CA CYS A 178 -3.11 24.30 -10.76
C CYS A 178 -2.34 23.73 -11.96
N THR A 179 -1.73 22.59 -11.80
CA THR A 179 -0.98 21.81 -12.79
C THR A 179 -1.31 20.33 -12.63
N ASP A 180 -1.10 19.58 -13.70
CA ASP A 180 -1.24 18.12 -13.76
C ASP A 180 0.06 17.38 -13.37
N GLU A 181 1.07 18.12 -12.94
CA GLU A 181 2.40 17.61 -12.64
C GLU A 181 2.60 17.35 -11.16
N VAL A 182 3.43 16.34 -10.87
CA VAL A 182 4.03 16.09 -9.56
C VAL A 182 5.54 16.33 -9.68
N TRP A 183 6.20 16.68 -8.56
CA TRP A 183 7.65 16.96 -8.56
C TRP A 183 8.33 16.33 -7.35
N ASP A 184 9.66 16.28 -7.39
CA ASP A 184 10.48 15.65 -6.37
C ASP A 184 10.21 16.20 -4.96
N ALA A 185 10.04 15.31 -4.00
CA ALA A 185 9.93 15.61 -2.58
C ALA A 185 11.18 15.19 -1.79
N VAL A 186 12.06 14.35 -2.36
CA VAL A 186 13.17 13.73 -1.60
C VAL A 186 14.17 14.78 -1.13
N GLU A 187 14.69 15.59 -2.04
CA GLU A 187 15.67 16.62 -1.68
C GLU A 187 15.08 17.75 -0.81
N PRO A 188 13.88 18.29 -1.07
CA PRO A 188 13.24 19.22 -0.15
C PRO A 188 13.02 18.66 1.25
N VAL A 189 12.55 17.42 1.37
CA VAL A 189 12.35 16.74 2.66
C VAL A 189 13.67 16.60 3.41
N LYS A 190 14.74 16.18 2.74
CA LYS A 190 16.07 16.09 3.35
C LYS A 190 16.54 17.43 3.94
N LYS A 191 16.40 18.52 3.18
CA LYS A 191 16.75 19.88 3.66
C LYS A 191 15.94 20.30 4.89
N MET A 192 14.63 19.98 4.91
CA MET A 192 13.80 20.23 6.09
C MET A 192 14.31 19.47 7.31
N ILE A 193 14.64 18.19 7.17
CA ILE A 193 15.19 17.36 8.27
C ILE A 193 16.52 17.91 8.77
N GLU A 194 17.42 18.31 7.89
CA GLU A 194 18.70 18.93 8.26
C GLU A 194 18.49 20.21 9.07
N SER A 195 17.48 21.02 8.75
CA SER A 195 17.14 22.25 9.48
C SER A 195 16.56 22.01 10.87
N LEU A 196 15.92 20.85 11.10
CA LEU A 196 15.27 20.51 12.36
C LEU A 196 16.28 20.07 13.43
N GLY A 197 17.39 19.44 13.05
CA GLY A 197 18.29 18.81 14.01
C GLY A 197 17.54 17.79 14.90
N GLU A 198 17.92 17.68 16.17
CA GLU A 198 17.35 16.68 17.08
C GLU A 198 16.06 17.14 17.78
N ASP A 199 15.93 18.42 18.10
CA ASP A 199 14.89 18.91 19.02
C ASP A 199 13.81 19.80 18.41
N LYS A 200 14.03 20.38 17.24
CA LYS A 200 13.08 21.34 16.65
C LYS A 200 11.84 20.63 16.09
N THR A 201 10.70 21.28 16.24
CA THR A 201 9.39 20.81 15.77
C THR A 201 8.74 21.78 14.78
N ALA A 202 9.52 22.72 14.23
CA ALA A 202 9.08 23.67 13.21
C ALA A 202 10.21 23.91 12.21
N VAL A 203 9.91 23.83 10.91
CA VAL A 203 10.86 24.18 9.83
C VAL A 203 10.89 25.68 9.60
N PRO A 204 11.97 26.27 9.07
CA PRO A 204 11.99 27.65 8.58
C PRO A 204 10.97 27.89 7.45
N ASP A 205 10.44 29.10 7.34
CA ASP A 205 9.43 29.47 6.32
C ASP A 205 9.89 29.23 4.89
N GLU A 206 11.16 29.48 4.61
CA GLU A 206 11.78 29.31 3.30
C GLU A 206 11.88 27.85 2.84
N LEU A 207 11.75 26.90 3.78
CA LEU A 207 11.76 25.46 3.49
C LEU A 207 10.38 24.87 3.31
N ILE A 208 9.29 25.62 3.57
CA ILE A 208 7.94 25.15 3.30
C ILE A 208 7.76 24.94 1.81
N PRO A 209 7.47 23.72 1.33
CA PRO A 209 7.40 23.43 -0.09
C PRO A 209 6.25 24.19 -0.75
N ARG A 210 6.53 24.77 -1.93
CA ARG A 210 5.55 25.52 -2.71
C ARG A 210 5.50 25.04 -4.15
N CYS A 211 4.32 25.17 -4.72
CA CYS A 211 4.10 24.86 -6.14
C CYS A 211 4.95 25.78 -7.02
N PRO A 212 5.76 25.21 -7.94
CA PRO A 212 6.61 25.99 -8.83
C PRO A 212 5.82 26.85 -9.83
N HIS A 213 4.55 26.55 -10.06
CA HIS A 213 3.70 27.25 -11.03
C HIS A 213 2.90 28.41 -10.41
N CYS A 214 2.30 28.21 -9.23
CA CYS A 214 1.41 29.22 -8.65
C CYS A 214 1.82 29.71 -7.25
N GLY A 215 2.92 29.22 -6.69
CA GLY A 215 3.40 29.58 -5.37
C GLY A 215 2.55 29.09 -4.19
N ALA A 216 1.45 28.40 -4.42
CA ALA A 216 0.66 27.80 -3.35
C ALA A 216 1.48 26.74 -2.59
N GLU A 217 1.11 26.47 -1.34
CA GLU A 217 1.74 25.39 -0.59
C GLU A 217 1.62 24.05 -1.35
N ALA A 218 2.66 23.25 -1.28
CA ALA A 218 2.63 21.89 -1.82
C ALA A 218 1.92 20.92 -0.87
N PHE A 219 1.52 19.76 -1.38
CA PHE A 219 1.12 18.61 -0.58
C PHE A 219 1.95 17.39 -1.00
N PRO A 220 2.16 16.41 -0.10
CA PRO A 220 2.59 15.09 -0.54
C PRO A 220 1.61 14.54 -1.58
N TRP A 221 2.11 13.93 -2.64
CA TRP A 221 1.26 13.29 -3.65
C TRP A 221 0.78 11.93 -3.14
N VAL A 222 -0.14 11.97 -2.19
CA VAL A 222 -0.72 10.78 -1.55
C VAL A 222 -2.20 10.99 -1.29
N ARG A 223 -2.99 9.93 -1.50
CA ARG A 223 -4.40 9.93 -1.12
C ARG A 223 -4.52 9.86 0.40
N GLY A 224 -5.28 10.75 0.98
CA GLY A 224 -5.48 10.83 2.43
C GLY A 224 -5.48 12.26 2.96
N TYR A 225 -4.83 13.21 2.30
CA TYR A 225 -4.82 14.62 2.69
C TYR A 225 -5.89 15.47 2.00
N GLY A 226 -6.95 14.85 1.46
CA GLY A 226 -8.01 15.54 0.74
C GLY A 226 -7.70 15.62 -0.75
N ASN A 227 -7.35 16.69 -1.27
CA ASN A 227 -7.18 17.08 -2.66
C ASN A 227 -6.10 16.28 -3.45
N PHE A 228 -6.22 14.94 -3.54
CA PHE A 228 -5.27 14.09 -4.26
C PHE A 228 -5.36 14.36 -5.77
N LEU A 229 -4.21 14.61 -6.41
CA LEU A 229 -4.13 14.90 -7.83
C LEU A 229 -4.23 13.60 -8.65
N GLU A 230 -5.39 13.40 -9.26
CA GLU A 230 -5.65 12.30 -10.21
C GLU A 230 -5.24 12.69 -11.65
N GLY A 231 -4.03 13.24 -11.77
CA GLY A 231 -3.47 13.74 -12.99
C GLY A 231 -2.72 12.68 -13.80
N LYS A 232 -1.79 13.15 -14.65
CA LYS A 232 -1.04 12.28 -15.58
C LYS A 232 -0.36 11.10 -14.90
N LYS A 233 0.39 11.34 -13.80
CA LYS A 233 1.11 10.26 -13.10
C LYS A 233 0.14 9.24 -12.49
N TYR A 234 -1.01 9.67 -11.97
CA TYR A 234 -2.05 8.77 -11.48
C TYR A 234 -2.62 7.88 -12.60
N GLN A 235 -2.95 8.48 -13.73
CA GLN A 235 -3.48 7.75 -14.90
C GLN A 235 -2.46 6.74 -15.43
N GLU A 236 -1.18 7.08 -15.43
CA GLU A 236 -0.08 6.16 -15.79
C GLU A 236 -0.03 4.94 -14.88
N GLN A 237 -0.31 5.08 -13.55
CA GLN A 237 -0.34 3.93 -12.64
C GLN A 237 -1.46 2.94 -13.03
N TYR A 238 -2.66 3.45 -13.28
CA TYR A 238 -3.79 2.61 -13.68
C TYR A 238 -3.62 2.02 -15.08
N GLN A 239 -2.99 2.74 -15.99
CA GLN A 239 -2.70 2.21 -17.33
C GLN A 239 -1.73 1.03 -17.27
N LYS A 240 -0.62 1.17 -16.53
CA LYS A 240 0.36 0.08 -16.37
C LYS A 240 -0.25 -1.22 -15.85
N VAL A 241 -1.05 -1.16 -14.80
CA VAL A 241 -1.68 -2.36 -14.24
C VAL A 241 -2.74 -2.93 -15.17
N SER A 242 -3.50 -2.07 -15.87
CA SER A 242 -4.51 -2.51 -16.85
C SER A 242 -3.87 -3.24 -18.02
N ASP A 243 -2.84 -2.66 -18.63
CA ASP A 243 -2.11 -3.26 -19.74
C ASP A 243 -1.50 -4.62 -19.34
N TRP A 244 -0.95 -4.70 -18.13
CA TRP A 244 -0.37 -5.96 -17.65
C TRP A 244 -1.45 -7.04 -17.45
N ILE A 245 -2.60 -6.71 -16.86
CA ILE A 245 -3.72 -7.65 -16.67
C ILE A 245 -4.25 -8.14 -18.02
N GLU A 246 -4.46 -7.22 -18.96
CA GLU A 246 -4.98 -7.58 -20.31
C GLU A 246 -4.03 -8.50 -21.08
N GLN A 247 -2.71 -8.28 -20.97
CA GLN A 247 -1.68 -9.14 -21.59
C GLN A 247 -1.63 -10.55 -20.99
N HIS A 248 -2.18 -10.75 -19.79
CA HIS A 248 -2.09 -12.01 -19.06
C HIS A 248 -3.45 -12.72 -18.86
N ALA A 249 -4.55 -12.15 -19.36
CA ALA A 249 -5.91 -12.62 -19.08
C ALA A 249 -6.15 -14.12 -19.36
N ASP A 250 -5.49 -14.67 -20.36
CA ASP A 250 -5.60 -16.08 -20.76
C ASP A 250 -4.58 -17.01 -20.04
N LYS A 251 -3.71 -16.45 -19.21
CA LYS A 251 -2.68 -17.22 -18.49
C LYS A 251 -3.19 -17.69 -17.13
N LYS A 252 -2.42 -18.56 -16.48
CA LYS A 252 -2.61 -18.92 -15.06
C LYS A 252 -2.14 -17.78 -14.19
N ILE A 253 -2.95 -16.75 -14.02
CA ILE A 253 -2.63 -15.63 -13.13
C ILE A 253 -2.90 -16.01 -11.69
N LEU A 254 -1.94 -15.72 -10.81
CA LEU A 254 -2.15 -15.68 -9.36
C LEU A 254 -2.33 -14.23 -8.90
N PHE A 255 -3.48 -13.90 -8.35
CA PHE A 255 -3.71 -12.65 -7.61
C PHE A 255 -3.26 -12.86 -6.18
N LEU A 256 -2.08 -12.33 -5.84
CA LEU A 256 -1.47 -12.46 -4.51
C LEU A 256 -1.70 -11.20 -3.69
N GLU A 257 -2.64 -11.26 -2.76
CA GLU A 257 -3.00 -10.16 -1.87
C GLU A 257 -2.24 -10.24 -0.54
N LEU A 258 -1.63 -9.13 -0.12
CA LEU A 258 -0.82 -9.04 1.10
C LEU A 258 -1.27 -7.88 1.99
N GLY A 259 -2.03 -8.20 3.04
CA GLY A 259 -2.34 -7.28 4.14
C GLY A 259 -3.35 -6.20 3.85
N VAL A 260 -4.36 -6.46 3.02
CA VAL A 260 -5.44 -5.48 2.75
C VAL A 260 -6.36 -5.35 3.98
N GLY A 261 -6.54 -4.11 4.43
CA GLY A 261 -7.45 -3.76 5.52
C GLY A 261 -8.88 -3.43 5.06
N ARG A 262 -9.75 -3.07 6.03
CA ARG A 262 -11.16 -2.74 5.72
C ARG A 262 -11.40 -1.26 5.40
N ILE A 263 -10.36 -0.42 5.43
CA ILE A 263 -10.47 0.99 5.02
C ILE A 263 -10.44 1.12 3.50
N THR A 264 -9.66 0.28 2.81
CA THR A 264 -9.42 0.40 1.36
C THR A 264 -9.50 -0.92 0.59
N PRO A 265 -10.49 -1.82 0.88
CA PRO A 265 -10.60 -3.11 0.18
C PRO A 265 -10.92 -2.96 -1.32
N MET A 266 -11.54 -1.83 -1.70
CA MET A 266 -11.97 -1.52 -3.05
C MET A 266 -10.80 -1.32 -4.05
N PHE A 267 -9.58 -1.13 -3.59
CA PHE A 267 -8.46 -0.88 -4.50
C PHE A 267 -7.71 -2.14 -4.93
N ILE A 268 -7.73 -3.20 -4.11
CA ILE A 268 -7.00 -4.45 -4.36
C ILE A 268 -7.91 -5.66 -4.15
N GLN A 269 -8.42 -5.85 -2.93
CA GLN A 269 -9.10 -7.09 -2.53
C GLN A 269 -10.31 -7.41 -3.40
N GLU A 270 -11.24 -6.50 -3.50
CA GLU A 270 -12.48 -6.73 -4.25
C GLU A 270 -12.26 -6.78 -5.78
N PRO A 271 -11.42 -5.91 -6.38
CA PRO A 271 -11.00 -6.11 -7.76
C PRO A 271 -10.35 -7.48 -8.03
N PHE A 272 -9.49 -7.98 -7.13
CA PHE A 272 -8.87 -9.30 -7.28
C PHE A 272 -9.89 -10.44 -7.21
N TRP A 273 -10.91 -10.33 -6.35
CA TRP A 273 -12.02 -11.29 -6.33
C TRP A 273 -12.79 -11.30 -7.67
N ASN A 274 -13.12 -10.13 -8.18
CA ASN A 274 -13.83 -9.98 -9.46
C ASN A 274 -13.01 -10.56 -10.62
N LEU A 275 -11.72 -10.29 -10.66
CA LEU A 275 -10.80 -10.83 -11.69
C LEU A 275 -10.63 -12.35 -11.55
N THR A 276 -10.55 -12.86 -10.32
CA THR A 276 -10.47 -14.32 -10.09
C THR A 276 -11.73 -15.04 -10.55
N LEU A 277 -12.88 -14.42 -10.35
CA LEU A 277 -14.15 -14.96 -10.84
C LEU A 277 -14.20 -14.95 -12.38
N ALA A 278 -13.81 -13.82 -12.98
CA ALA A 278 -13.92 -13.59 -14.42
C ALA A 278 -12.92 -14.42 -15.27
N PHE A 279 -11.70 -14.61 -14.78
CA PHE A 279 -10.65 -15.28 -15.55
C PHE A 279 -10.67 -16.80 -15.31
N PRO A 280 -10.70 -17.62 -16.38
CA PRO A 280 -10.92 -19.07 -16.25
C PRO A 280 -9.81 -19.78 -15.48
N HIS A 281 -8.55 -19.34 -15.65
CA HIS A 281 -7.36 -19.97 -15.10
C HIS A 281 -6.76 -19.21 -13.90
N ALA A 282 -7.45 -18.16 -13.43
CA ALA A 282 -6.98 -17.38 -12.32
C ALA A 282 -7.13 -18.11 -10.99
N LYS A 283 -6.18 -17.83 -10.09
CA LYS A 283 -6.21 -18.20 -8.67
C LYS A 283 -6.05 -16.96 -7.80
N TYR A 284 -6.53 -17.04 -6.58
CA TYR A 284 -6.40 -16.01 -5.57
C TYR A 284 -5.73 -16.56 -4.31
N LEU A 285 -4.75 -15.84 -3.80
CA LEU A 285 -4.09 -16.12 -2.52
C LEU A 285 -4.02 -14.84 -1.70
N SER A 286 -4.65 -14.85 -0.53
CA SER A 286 -4.53 -13.74 0.43
C SER A 286 -3.76 -14.17 1.66
N VAL A 287 -2.88 -13.30 2.13
CA VAL A 287 -2.21 -13.41 3.43
C VAL A 287 -2.56 -12.20 4.27
N ASN A 288 -3.21 -12.43 5.42
CA ASN A 288 -3.67 -11.36 6.29
C ASN A 288 -3.51 -11.76 7.76
N ASN A 289 -3.14 -10.81 8.62
CA ASN A 289 -2.97 -11.10 10.04
C ASN A 289 -4.29 -11.15 10.83
N LYS A 290 -5.40 -10.70 10.23
CA LYS A 290 -6.66 -10.52 10.93
C LYS A 290 -7.88 -11.04 10.17
N TYR A 291 -7.94 -10.78 8.85
CA TYR A 291 -9.15 -10.97 8.06
C TYR A 291 -9.10 -12.27 7.26
N ASP A 292 -10.19 -13.03 7.37
CA ASP A 292 -10.42 -14.30 6.68
C ASP A 292 -11.56 -14.13 5.66
N PHE A 293 -11.29 -13.38 4.60
CA PHE A 293 -12.31 -13.10 3.60
C PHE A 293 -12.00 -13.82 2.28
N LEU A 294 -12.75 -14.87 2.03
CA LEU A 294 -12.78 -15.58 0.75
C LEU A 294 -14.23 -15.66 0.28
N PRO A 295 -14.64 -14.93 -0.77
CA PRO A 295 -15.99 -15.06 -1.30
C PRO A 295 -16.32 -16.48 -1.74
N GLU A 296 -17.53 -16.96 -1.43
CA GLU A 296 -18.01 -18.28 -1.80
C GLU A 296 -17.90 -18.55 -3.31
N GLN A 297 -18.11 -17.51 -4.12
CA GLN A 297 -18.04 -17.59 -5.59
C GLN A 297 -16.67 -17.96 -6.14
N ILE A 298 -15.59 -17.75 -5.38
CA ILE A 298 -14.22 -18.07 -5.78
C ILE A 298 -13.55 -19.08 -4.85
N GLU A 299 -14.30 -19.74 -3.98
CA GLU A 299 -13.74 -20.66 -2.96
C GLU A 299 -12.94 -21.83 -3.53
N ASP A 300 -13.26 -22.28 -4.76
CA ASP A 300 -12.52 -23.35 -5.45
C ASP A 300 -11.24 -22.84 -6.15
N LYS A 301 -11.13 -21.53 -6.31
CA LYS A 301 -9.98 -20.85 -6.94
C LYS A 301 -9.11 -20.09 -5.94
N GLY A 302 -9.57 -19.95 -4.70
CA GLY A 302 -8.98 -19.08 -3.69
C GLY A 302 -8.49 -19.77 -2.45
N GLN A 303 -7.52 -19.14 -1.80
CA GLN A 303 -7.02 -19.49 -0.48
C GLN A 303 -6.77 -18.23 0.34
N VAL A 304 -7.09 -18.28 1.63
CA VAL A 304 -6.73 -17.23 2.61
C VAL A 304 -5.95 -17.84 3.76
N ILE A 305 -4.75 -17.32 4.01
CA ILE A 305 -3.93 -17.68 5.18
C ILE A 305 -4.04 -16.54 6.20
N VAL A 306 -4.59 -16.83 7.36
CA VAL A 306 -4.66 -15.89 8.47
C VAL A 306 -3.46 -16.11 9.38
N GLY A 307 -2.54 -15.15 9.41
CA GLY A 307 -1.31 -15.24 10.19
C GLY A 307 -0.41 -14.03 10.00
N ASP A 308 0.68 -14.01 10.73
CA ASP A 308 1.73 -12.99 10.55
C ASP A 308 2.32 -13.07 9.13
N ILE A 309 2.22 -11.97 8.39
CA ILE A 309 2.59 -11.92 6.96
C ILE A 309 4.08 -12.22 6.76
N ALA A 310 4.94 -11.71 7.65
CA ALA A 310 6.38 -11.97 7.58
C ALA A 310 6.69 -13.45 7.77
N LYS A 311 6.03 -14.08 8.75
CA LYS A 311 6.16 -15.51 9.00
C LYS A 311 5.67 -16.33 7.80
N VAL A 312 4.49 -16.02 7.27
CA VAL A 312 3.89 -16.73 6.13
C VAL A 312 4.78 -16.64 4.90
N LEU A 313 5.25 -15.45 4.53
CA LEU A 313 6.14 -15.28 3.38
C LEU A 313 7.46 -16.03 3.56
N LYS A 314 8.05 -16.00 4.75
CA LYS A 314 9.26 -16.77 5.06
C LYS A 314 9.03 -18.27 4.90
N GLU A 315 7.94 -18.82 5.41
CA GLU A 315 7.63 -20.25 5.30
C GLU A 315 7.32 -20.66 3.86
N ILE A 316 6.58 -19.85 3.09
CA ILE A 316 6.36 -20.07 1.65
C ILE A 316 7.70 -20.10 0.90
N ARG A 317 8.59 -19.13 1.18
CA ARG A 317 9.92 -19.09 0.56
C ARG A 317 10.73 -20.36 0.85
N GLN A 318 10.69 -20.85 2.08
CA GLN A 318 11.36 -22.09 2.48
C GLN A 318 10.77 -23.31 1.78
N ASP A 319 9.44 -23.42 1.67
CA ASP A 319 8.77 -24.52 0.97
C ASP A 319 9.08 -24.52 -0.54
N LEU A 320 9.31 -23.35 -1.12
CA LEU A 320 9.78 -23.20 -2.51
C LEU A 320 11.27 -23.55 -2.70
N GLY A 321 12.03 -23.84 -1.63
CA GLY A 321 13.46 -24.10 -1.69
C GLY A 321 14.31 -22.87 -2.04
N LYS A 322 13.82 -21.67 -1.71
CA LYS A 322 14.46 -20.38 -2.03
C LYS A 322 15.03 -19.66 -0.82
#